data_acb68171694845812220cf2b0af44cee
#
_entry.id   acb68171694845812220cf2b0af44cee
#
_cell.length_a   1.000
_cell.length_b   1.000
_cell.length_c   1.000
_cell.angle_alpha   90.00
_cell.angle_beta   90.00
_cell.angle_gamma   90.00
#
_symmetry.space_group_name_H-M   'P 1'
#
loop_
_entity.id
_entity.type
_entity.pdbx_description
1 polymer ?
#
loop_
_entity_poly.entity_id
_entity_poly.type
_entity_poly.pdbx_seq_one_letter_code
_entity_poly.pdbx_strand_id
1 'polypeptide(L)'
;VRVAGFTHDITERKQRELELRAKNERLERFASIVSHDLRNPLSVADGYLELARKEADSDHLETVARALDRMETLISELLVLAREGQEVTETKPVSLDKLVLSSWNNIDQQNATLHTETNVEILADEIRLGQVFENFLRNAIEHGGDAVNINVGLLDDETGFYVENDGDPIPENKKGQIFETGFTTNTQGTGFGLAIIKRIVNAHGWSISVTDSHHGGTRFEITGPEFLDQ
;
A
#
# COMPACT_ATOMS: atom_id res chain seq x y z
N VAL A 1 -42.40 31.48 -5.54
CA VAL A 1 -41.73 31.21 -6.84
C VAL A 1 -40.21 31.24 -6.69
N ARG A 2 -39.64 30.42 -5.79
CA ARG A 2 -38.17 30.28 -5.67
C ARG A 2 -37.72 28.87 -5.16
N VAL A 3 -38.51 27.84 -5.35
CA VAL A 3 -38.20 26.47 -4.91
C VAL A 3 -37.75 25.54 -6.05
N ALA A 4 -38.01 25.92 -7.30
CA ALA A 4 -37.70 25.05 -8.46
C ALA A 4 -36.22 24.95 -8.86
N GLY A 5 -35.39 25.93 -8.53
CA GLY A 5 -33.98 25.92 -8.90
C GLY A 5 -33.09 25.00 -8.05
N PHE A 6 -33.42 24.82 -6.78
CA PHE A 6 -32.66 23.98 -5.85
C PHE A 6 -32.88 22.47 -6.04
N THR A 7 -34.05 22.07 -6.47
CA THR A 7 -34.38 20.66 -6.69
C THR A 7 -33.71 20.08 -7.93
N HIS A 8 -33.46 20.90 -8.94
CA HIS A 8 -32.82 20.44 -10.19
C HIS A 8 -31.33 20.17 -10.00
N ASP A 9 -30.64 20.98 -9.24
CA ASP A 9 -29.20 20.85 -8.98
C ASP A 9 -28.88 19.61 -8.10
N ILE A 10 -29.74 19.31 -7.11
CA ILE A 10 -29.60 18.12 -6.25
C ILE A 10 -29.83 16.83 -7.06
N THR A 11 -30.76 16.83 -8.03
CA THR A 11 -31.06 15.66 -8.85
C THR A 11 -29.91 15.34 -9.79
N GLU A 12 -29.33 16.32 -10.47
CA GLU A 12 -28.17 16.12 -11.35
C GLU A 12 -26.93 15.65 -10.57
N ARG A 13 -26.69 16.22 -9.38
CA ARG A 13 -25.58 15.80 -8.52
C ARG A 13 -25.75 14.34 -8.09
N LYS A 14 -26.95 13.96 -7.67
CA LYS A 14 -27.24 12.58 -7.25
C LYS A 14 -27.15 11.59 -8.41
N GLN A 15 -27.55 12.02 -9.61
CA GLN A 15 -27.45 11.22 -10.83
C GLN A 15 -25.98 10.95 -11.19
N ARG A 16 -25.13 11.98 -11.17
CA ARG A 16 -23.68 11.85 -11.39
C ARG A 16 -23.02 10.94 -10.35
N GLU A 17 -23.42 11.05 -9.09
CA GLU A 17 -22.92 10.21 -8.02
C GLU A 17 -23.29 8.73 -8.26
N LEU A 18 -24.52 8.43 -8.65
CA LEU A 18 -24.96 7.08 -9.00
C LEU A 18 -24.25 6.52 -10.22
N GLU A 19 -24.01 7.34 -11.25
CA GLU A 19 -23.26 6.94 -12.44
C GLU A 19 -21.79 6.64 -12.11
N LEU A 20 -21.16 7.45 -11.23
CA LEU A 20 -19.81 7.21 -10.76
C LEU A 20 -19.70 5.92 -9.95
N ARG A 21 -20.64 5.68 -9.03
CA ARG A 21 -20.72 4.42 -8.27
C ARG A 21 -20.86 3.20 -9.18
N ALA A 22 -21.79 3.28 -10.15
CA ALA A 22 -21.99 2.18 -11.10
C ALA A 22 -20.73 1.91 -11.98
N LYS A 23 -20.00 2.96 -12.37
CA LYS A 23 -18.72 2.82 -13.09
C LYS A 23 -17.65 2.19 -12.21
N ASN A 24 -17.54 2.61 -10.94
CA ASN A 24 -16.59 2.04 -9.99
C ASN A 24 -16.88 0.56 -9.73
N GLU A 25 -18.12 0.19 -9.43
CA GLU A 25 -18.51 -1.22 -9.23
C GLU A 25 -18.23 -2.09 -10.46
N ARG A 26 -18.37 -1.52 -11.67
CA ARG A 26 -18.04 -2.23 -12.90
C ARG A 26 -16.53 -2.41 -13.08
N LEU A 27 -15.74 -1.38 -12.73
CA LEU A 27 -14.29 -1.44 -12.78
C LEU A 27 -13.73 -2.44 -11.77
N GLU A 28 -14.27 -2.45 -10.55
CA GLU A 28 -13.91 -3.41 -9.49
C GLU A 28 -14.18 -4.87 -9.92
N ARG A 29 -15.38 -5.12 -10.43
CA ARG A 29 -15.72 -6.46 -10.93
C ARG A 29 -14.80 -6.90 -12.08
N PHE A 30 -14.53 -6.01 -13.01
CA PHE A 30 -13.60 -6.27 -14.10
C PHE A 30 -12.19 -6.58 -13.60
N ALA A 31 -11.65 -5.75 -12.72
CA ALA A 31 -10.33 -5.94 -12.14
C ALA A 31 -10.24 -7.24 -11.33
N SER A 32 -11.28 -7.58 -10.56
CA SER A 32 -11.34 -8.82 -9.79
C SER A 32 -11.32 -10.06 -10.70
N ILE A 33 -12.11 -10.06 -11.79
CA ILE A 33 -12.15 -11.16 -12.77
C ILE A 33 -10.79 -11.29 -13.46
N VAL A 34 -10.27 -10.19 -14.01
CA VAL A 34 -8.98 -10.19 -14.72
C VAL A 34 -7.84 -10.66 -13.84
N SER A 35 -7.82 -10.22 -12.57
CA SER A 35 -6.77 -10.64 -11.64
C SER A 35 -6.86 -12.12 -11.27
N HIS A 36 -8.07 -12.66 -11.07
CA HIS A 36 -8.25 -14.09 -10.86
C HIS A 36 -7.78 -14.89 -12.08
N ASP A 37 -8.17 -14.47 -13.28
CA ASP A 37 -7.85 -15.17 -14.53
C ASP A 37 -6.37 -15.04 -14.94
N LEU A 38 -5.67 -13.97 -14.45
CA LEU A 38 -4.22 -13.83 -14.63
C LEU A 38 -3.42 -14.59 -13.56
N ARG A 39 -3.91 -14.68 -12.32
CA ARG A 39 -3.21 -15.40 -11.24
C ARG A 39 -3.13 -16.89 -11.50
N ASN A 40 -4.16 -17.50 -12.13
CA ASN A 40 -4.17 -18.92 -12.43
C ASN A 40 -3.03 -19.38 -13.38
N PRO A 41 -2.81 -18.79 -14.58
CA PRO A 41 -1.70 -19.17 -15.43
C PRO A 41 -0.32 -18.83 -14.83
N LEU A 42 -0.24 -17.78 -14.02
CA LEU A 42 0.99 -17.44 -13.28
C LEU A 42 1.34 -18.51 -12.26
N SER A 43 0.41 -18.96 -11.42
CA SER A 43 0.64 -20.04 -10.45
C SER A 43 1.04 -21.35 -11.13
N VAL A 44 0.50 -21.61 -12.33
CA VAL A 44 0.90 -22.79 -13.14
C VAL A 44 2.34 -22.62 -13.64
N ALA A 45 2.70 -21.43 -14.16
CA ALA A 45 4.05 -21.15 -14.64
C ALA A 45 5.10 -21.22 -13.51
N ASP A 46 4.76 -20.70 -12.34
CA ASP A 46 5.60 -20.76 -11.14
C ASP A 46 5.84 -22.20 -10.68
N GLY A 47 4.79 -23.01 -10.63
CA GLY A 47 4.91 -24.44 -10.31
C GLY A 47 5.82 -25.21 -11.26
N TYR A 48 5.74 -24.96 -12.58
CA TYR A 48 6.65 -25.57 -13.56
C TYR A 48 8.07 -25.04 -13.45
N LEU A 49 8.25 -23.76 -13.11
CA LEU A 49 9.54 -23.16 -12.88
C LEU A 49 10.22 -23.79 -11.67
N GLU A 50 9.51 -24.01 -10.56
CA GLU A 50 10.03 -24.71 -9.39
C GLU A 50 10.52 -26.14 -9.71
N LEU A 51 9.76 -26.85 -10.57
CA LEU A 51 10.19 -28.16 -11.04
C LEU A 51 11.48 -28.09 -11.88
N ALA A 52 11.56 -27.12 -12.79
CA ALA A 52 12.75 -26.91 -13.63
C ALA A 52 13.98 -26.53 -12.81
N ARG A 53 13.82 -25.70 -11.75
CA ARG A 53 14.94 -25.33 -10.83
C ARG A 53 15.48 -26.52 -10.03
N LYS A 54 14.68 -27.55 -9.77
CA LYS A 54 15.14 -28.80 -9.15
C LYS A 54 15.99 -29.67 -10.07
N GLU A 55 15.83 -29.50 -11.38
CA GLU A 55 16.53 -30.28 -12.40
C GLU A 55 17.76 -29.59 -12.99
N ALA A 56 17.77 -28.25 -12.96
CA ALA A 56 18.86 -27.42 -13.51
C ALA A 56 19.01 -26.12 -12.73
N ASP A 57 20.21 -25.84 -12.28
CA ASP A 57 20.59 -24.54 -11.74
C ASP A 57 20.98 -23.61 -12.90
N SER A 58 20.21 -22.53 -13.10
CA SER A 58 20.38 -21.61 -14.23
C SER A 58 19.91 -20.19 -13.89
N ASP A 59 20.76 -19.19 -14.16
CA ASP A 59 20.45 -17.77 -14.03
C ASP A 59 19.18 -17.35 -14.82
N HIS A 60 18.87 -18.08 -15.88
CA HIS A 60 17.66 -17.83 -16.67
C HIS A 60 16.39 -18.22 -15.91
N LEU A 61 16.41 -19.29 -15.12
CA LEU A 61 15.30 -19.70 -14.29
C LEU A 61 15.04 -18.69 -13.15
N GLU A 62 16.13 -18.16 -12.55
CA GLU A 62 16.03 -17.07 -11.57
C GLU A 62 15.39 -15.81 -12.19
N THR A 63 15.76 -15.49 -13.42
CA THR A 63 15.18 -14.33 -14.13
C THR A 63 13.69 -14.52 -14.41
N VAL A 64 13.26 -15.74 -14.76
CA VAL A 64 11.84 -16.06 -14.95
C VAL A 64 11.08 -16.00 -13.63
N ALA A 65 11.64 -16.52 -12.51
CA ALA A 65 11.03 -16.43 -11.19
C ALA A 65 10.74 -14.98 -10.82
N ARG A 66 11.76 -14.11 -10.88
CA ARG A 66 11.57 -12.67 -10.58
C ARG A 66 10.53 -12.00 -11.48
N ALA A 67 10.40 -12.42 -12.75
CA ALA A 67 9.38 -11.88 -13.65
C ALA A 67 7.96 -12.33 -13.25
N LEU A 68 7.80 -13.57 -12.79
CA LEU A 68 6.51 -14.10 -12.30
C LEU A 68 6.09 -13.40 -11.00
N ASP A 69 6.98 -13.27 -10.01
CA ASP A 69 6.75 -12.55 -8.76
C ASP A 69 6.30 -11.11 -9.01
N ARG A 70 6.96 -10.45 -9.98
CA ARG A 70 6.59 -9.10 -10.38
C ARG A 70 5.19 -9.04 -10.98
N MET A 71 4.79 -10.02 -11.81
CA MET A 71 3.44 -10.07 -12.38
C MET A 71 2.39 -10.31 -11.31
N GLU A 72 2.62 -11.16 -10.32
CA GLU A 72 1.72 -11.36 -9.18
C GLU A 72 1.54 -10.08 -8.35
N THR A 73 2.63 -9.38 -8.09
CA THR A 73 2.62 -8.08 -7.41
C THR A 73 1.77 -7.07 -8.18
N LEU A 74 2.01 -6.90 -9.49
CA LEU A 74 1.24 -5.98 -10.34
C LEU A 74 -0.26 -6.30 -10.35
N ILE A 75 -0.63 -7.57 -10.42
CA ILE A 75 -2.03 -8.00 -10.39
C ILE A 75 -2.69 -7.64 -9.05
N SER A 76 -1.99 -7.88 -7.95
CA SER A 76 -2.47 -7.55 -6.61
C SER A 76 -2.64 -6.04 -6.41
N GLU A 77 -1.68 -5.26 -6.87
CA GLU A 77 -1.71 -3.79 -6.84
C GLU A 77 -2.86 -3.22 -7.70
N LEU A 78 -3.08 -3.76 -8.90
CA LEU A 78 -4.20 -3.38 -9.76
C LEU A 78 -5.55 -3.66 -9.11
N LEU A 79 -5.70 -4.77 -8.37
CA LEU A 79 -6.93 -5.08 -7.62
C LEU A 79 -7.23 -4.06 -6.55
N VAL A 80 -6.21 -3.65 -5.80
CA VAL A 80 -6.37 -2.62 -4.76
C VAL A 80 -6.74 -1.29 -5.38
N LEU A 81 -6.10 -0.92 -6.49
CA LEU A 81 -6.41 0.30 -7.23
C LEU A 81 -7.80 0.28 -7.86
N ALA A 82 -8.30 -0.85 -8.30
CA ALA A 82 -9.62 -0.95 -8.91
C ALA A 82 -10.79 -0.87 -7.89
N ARG A 83 -10.54 -1.15 -6.63
CA ARG A 83 -11.54 -1.05 -5.54
C ARG A 83 -11.70 0.38 -5.03
N GLU A 84 -11.82 1.35 -5.95
CA GLU A 84 -11.99 2.77 -5.64
C GLU A 84 -13.29 3.05 -4.88
N GLY A 85 -13.19 3.75 -3.73
CA GLY A 85 -14.34 4.29 -3.01
C GLY A 85 -15.03 3.35 -2.02
N GLN A 86 -14.48 2.16 -1.75
CA GLN A 86 -14.96 1.36 -0.63
C GLN A 86 -14.34 1.88 0.68
N GLU A 87 -15.16 2.56 1.47
CA GLU A 87 -14.85 2.84 2.87
C GLU A 87 -14.58 1.50 3.60
N VAL A 88 -13.69 1.53 4.56
CA VAL A 88 -13.51 0.39 5.47
C VAL A 88 -14.79 0.30 6.32
N THR A 89 -15.55 -0.77 6.14
CA THR A 89 -16.83 -0.97 6.84
C THR A 89 -16.69 -1.81 8.09
N GLU A 90 -15.62 -2.59 8.19
CA GLU A 90 -15.36 -3.47 9.33
C GLU A 90 -13.94 -3.21 9.86
N THR A 91 -13.87 -2.54 11.00
CA THR A 91 -12.64 -2.35 11.76
C THR A 91 -12.65 -3.21 13.02
N LYS A 92 -11.48 -3.66 13.46
CA LYS A 92 -11.28 -4.39 14.72
C LYS A 92 -10.04 -3.85 15.45
N PRO A 93 -9.90 -4.12 16.75
CA PRO A 93 -8.66 -3.85 17.46
C PRO A 93 -7.48 -4.59 16.82
N VAL A 94 -6.44 -3.85 16.45
CA VAL A 94 -5.22 -4.36 15.81
C VAL A 94 -4.02 -3.85 16.58
N SER A 95 -3.20 -4.77 17.09
CA SER A 95 -1.92 -4.43 17.71
C SER A 95 -0.94 -3.98 16.65
N LEU A 96 -0.49 -2.73 16.73
CA LEU A 96 0.37 -2.11 15.73
C LEU A 96 1.71 -2.83 15.62
N ASP A 97 2.37 -3.12 16.74
CA ASP A 97 3.65 -3.85 16.78
C ASP A 97 3.55 -5.24 16.15
N LYS A 98 2.51 -6.01 16.52
CA LYS A 98 2.35 -7.36 15.98
C LYS A 98 2.14 -7.34 14.48
N LEU A 99 1.38 -6.36 13.97
CA LEU A 99 1.12 -6.22 12.55
C LEU A 99 2.39 -5.81 11.79
N VAL A 100 3.15 -4.85 12.32
CA VAL A 100 4.44 -4.40 11.74
C VAL A 100 5.42 -5.57 11.68
N LEU A 101 5.58 -6.33 12.78
CA LEU A 101 6.47 -7.49 12.82
C LEU A 101 6.01 -8.62 11.89
N SER A 102 4.70 -8.86 11.79
CA SER A 102 4.15 -9.83 10.84
C SER A 102 4.45 -9.43 9.40
N SER A 103 4.22 -8.15 9.05
CA SER A 103 4.53 -7.61 7.72
C SER A 103 6.03 -7.68 7.39
N TRP A 104 6.88 -7.44 8.39
CA TRP A 104 8.33 -7.57 8.28
C TRP A 104 8.78 -8.99 7.93
N ASN A 105 8.16 -9.99 8.55
CA ASN A 105 8.48 -11.40 8.30
C ASN A 105 8.00 -11.91 6.92
N ASN A 106 7.10 -11.18 6.27
CA ASN A 106 6.55 -11.54 4.95
C ASN A 106 7.37 -11.00 3.77
N ILE A 107 8.40 -10.18 4.02
CA ILE A 107 9.21 -9.56 2.97
C ILE A 107 10.67 -10.02 3.03
N ASP A 108 11.39 -9.89 1.90
CA ASP A 108 12.83 -10.08 1.87
C ASP A 108 13.53 -8.89 2.56
N GLN A 109 14.07 -9.15 3.75
CA GLN A 109 14.66 -8.13 4.63
C GLN A 109 16.03 -7.66 4.16
N GLN A 110 16.72 -8.44 3.33
CA GLN A 110 18.09 -8.17 2.89
C GLN A 110 19.01 -7.85 4.10
N ASN A 111 19.63 -6.66 4.10
CA ASN A 111 20.48 -6.17 5.20
C ASN A 111 19.80 -5.07 6.03
N ALA A 112 18.49 -4.88 5.86
CA ALA A 112 17.75 -3.85 6.58
C ALA A 112 17.46 -4.26 8.03
N THR A 113 17.29 -3.27 8.90
CA THR A 113 16.89 -3.44 10.31
C THR A 113 15.56 -2.72 10.58
N LEU A 114 14.69 -3.37 11.36
CA LEU A 114 13.44 -2.78 11.80
C LEU A 114 13.46 -2.53 13.32
N HIS A 115 13.05 -1.33 13.71
CA HIS A 115 12.78 -0.97 15.09
C HIS A 115 11.31 -0.55 15.22
N THR A 116 10.60 -1.10 16.20
CA THR A 116 9.22 -0.72 16.50
C THR A 116 9.00 -0.73 18.01
N GLU A 117 8.40 0.34 18.54
CA GLU A 117 8.09 0.54 19.97
C GLU A 117 6.73 1.23 20.10
N THR A 118 5.69 0.71 19.42
CA THR A 118 4.38 1.38 19.42
C THR A 118 3.45 0.88 20.52
N ASN A 119 3.53 -0.39 20.89
CA ASN A 119 2.76 -1.07 21.96
C ASN A 119 1.31 -0.54 22.18
N VAL A 120 0.62 -0.26 21.08
CA VAL A 120 -0.76 0.25 21.09
C VAL A 120 -1.66 -0.60 20.20
N GLU A 121 -2.97 -0.53 20.46
CA GLU A 121 -4.00 -1.07 19.57
C GLU A 121 -4.76 0.07 18.90
N ILE A 122 -5.09 -0.11 17.63
CA ILE A 122 -5.89 0.84 16.84
C ILE A 122 -7.06 0.12 16.17
N LEU A 123 -8.15 0.84 15.91
CA LEU A 123 -9.26 0.32 15.12
C LEU A 123 -8.92 0.38 13.62
N ALA A 124 -8.75 -0.79 12.98
CA ALA A 124 -8.39 -0.88 11.57
C ALA A 124 -8.89 -2.17 10.89
N ASP A 125 -8.90 -2.16 9.56
CA ASP A 125 -8.91 -3.38 8.74
C ASP A 125 -7.47 -3.94 8.73
N GLU A 126 -7.26 -5.03 9.46
CA GLU A 126 -5.94 -5.64 9.65
C GLU A 126 -5.27 -6.04 8.34
N ILE A 127 -6.05 -6.59 7.39
CA ILE A 127 -5.50 -7.06 6.10
C ILE A 127 -5.01 -5.87 5.28
N ARG A 128 -5.82 -4.81 5.17
CA ARG A 128 -5.45 -3.61 4.43
C ARG A 128 -4.30 -2.86 5.09
N LEU A 129 -4.31 -2.76 6.42
CA LEU A 129 -3.23 -2.11 7.16
C LEU A 129 -1.91 -2.92 7.07
N GLY A 130 -1.97 -4.24 7.08
CA GLY A 130 -0.81 -5.10 6.80
C GLY A 130 -0.19 -4.78 5.43
N GLN A 131 -1.02 -4.61 4.40
CA GLN A 131 -0.57 -4.21 3.07
C GLN A 131 0.10 -2.81 3.06
N VAL A 132 -0.37 -1.87 3.90
CA VAL A 132 0.28 -0.56 4.07
C VAL A 132 1.70 -0.74 4.59
N PHE A 133 1.90 -1.55 5.65
CA PHE A 133 3.22 -1.80 6.22
C PHE A 133 4.13 -2.55 5.25
N GLU A 134 3.66 -3.60 4.58
CA GLU A 134 4.46 -4.31 3.57
C GLU A 134 4.96 -3.36 2.47
N ASN A 135 4.11 -2.44 1.99
CA ASN A 135 4.52 -1.46 0.99
C ASN A 135 5.54 -0.44 1.54
N PHE A 136 5.36 0.07 2.77
CA PHE A 136 6.34 0.97 3.38
C PHE A 136 7.70 0.31 3.57
N LEU A 137 7.69 -0.89 4.15
CA LEU A 137 8.90 -1.64 4.44
C LEU A 137 9.65 -2.01 3.16
N ARG A 138 8.94 -2.46 2.14
CA ARG A 138 9.52 -2.73 0.81
C ARG A 138 10.09 -1.46 0.18
N ASN A 139 9.37 -0.36 0.19
CA ASN A 139 9.87 0.92 -0.32
C ASN A 139 11.14 1.37 0.41
N ALA A 140 11.20 1.22 1.74
CA ALA A 140 12.37 1.56 2.53
C ALA A 140 13.59 0.70 2.13
N ILE A 141 13.41 -0.60 1.91
CA ILE A 141 14.48 -1.50 1.48
C ILE A 141 14.92 -1.19 0.04
N GLU A 142 14.00 -1.00 -0.88
CA GLU A 142 14.30 -0.75 -2.31
C GLU A 142 14.96 0.61 -2.57
N HIS A 143 14.72 1.60 -1.72
CA HIS A 143 15.18 2.98 -1.91
C HIS A 143 16.13 3.47 -0.80
N GLY A 144 16.29 2.72 0.29
CA GLY A 144 17.08 3.13 1.45
C GLY A 144 18.58 2.78 1.36
N GLY A 145 19.01 2.04 0.33
CA GLY A 145 20.41 1.60 0.18
C GLY A 145 20.70 0.23 0.82
N ASP A 146 22.00 -0.13 0.87
CA ASP A 146 22.43 -1.50 1.19
C ASP A 146 22.14 -1.97 2.63
N ALA A 147 21.96 -1.06 3.58
CA ALA A 147 21.70 -1.37 5.01
C ALA A 147 20.87 -0.26 5.64
N VAL A 148 19.56 -0.27 5.35
CA VAL A 148 18.63 0.75 5.84
C VAL A 148 18.11 0.41 7.22
N ASN A 149 18.02 1.42 8.12
CA ASN A 149 17.32 1.32 9.38
C ASN A 149 15.91 1.90 9.24
N ILE A 150 14.92 1.11 9.60
CA ILE A 150 13.50 1.47 9.52
C ILE A 150 12.95 1.58 10.94
N ASN A 151 12.31 2.70 11.24
CA ASN A 151 11.68 2.92 12.54
C ASN A 151 10.17 3.10 12.34
N VAL A 152 9.38 2.45 13.19
CA VAL A 152 7.94 2.64 13.32
C VAL A 152 7.63 3.09 14.73
N GLY A 153 6.98 4.24 14.87
CA GLY A 153 6.71 4.84 16.18
C GLY A 153 5.42 5.65 16.19
N LEU A 154 5.04 6.14 17.35
CA LEU A 154 3.91 7.05 17.53
C LEU A 154 4.35 8.50 17.30
N LEU A 155 3.43 9.33 16.82
CA LEU A 155 3.63 10.78 16.76
C LEU A 155 3.63 11.36 18.19
N ASP A 156 4.41 12.43 18.42
CA ASP A 156 4.59 13.02 19.74
C ASP A 156 3.28 13.52 20.39
N ASP A 157 2.29 13.86 19.56
CA ASP A 157 0.96 14.30 20.01
C ASP A 157 -0.06 13.15 20.11
N GLU A 158 0.39 11.90 19.94
CA GLU A 158 -0.43 10.69 19.97
C GLU A 158 -1.61 10.71 18.96
N THR A 159 -1.55 11.57 17.93
CA THR A 159 -2.62 11.66 16.92
C THR A 159 -2.46 10.64 15.80
N GLY A 160 -1.36 9.88 15.79
CA GLY A 160 -1.03 8.95 14.73
C GLY A 160 0.26 8.18 14.95
N PHE A 161 0.73 7.57 13.88
CA PHE A 161 1.99 6.85 13.86
C PHE A 161 2.82 7.23 12.63
N TYR A 162 4.09 6.89 12.66
CA TYR A 162 4.99 7.12 11.54
C TYR A 162 5.76 5.87 11.16
N VAL A 163 6.23 5.87 9.91
CA VAL A 163 7.23 4.94 9.38
C VAL A 163 8.33 5.79 8.76
N GLU A 164 9.56 5.65 9.24
CA GLU A 164 10.71 6.39 8.72
C GLU A 164 11.88 5.48 8.42
N ASN A 165 12.76 5.95 7.55
CA ASN A 165 14.03 5.30 7.25
C ASN A 165 15.17 6.33 7.25
N ASP A 166 16.42 5.85 7.30
CA ASP A 166 17.64 6.65 7.24
C ASP A 166 18.32 6.64 5.86
N GLY A 167 17.60 6.17 4.82
CA GLY A 167 18.10 6.17 3.44
C GLY A 167 18.07 7.55 2.77
N ASP A 168 18.03 7.56 1.43
CA ASP A 168 17.98 8.83 0.69
C ASP A 168 16.62 9.54 0.89
N PRO A 169 16.62 10.86 1.19
CA PRO A 169 15.38 11.62 1.34
C PRO A 169 14.69 11.84 -0.01
N ILE A 170 13.37 11.89 0.00
CA ILE A 170 12.60 12.24 -1.20
C ILE A 170 12.78 13.74 -1.51
N PRO A 171 13.26 14.11 -2.71
CA PRO A 171 13.42 15.51 -3.09
C PRO A 171 12.12 16.31 -2.93
N GLU A 172 12.20 17.54 -2.40
CA GLU A 172 11.04 18.39 -2.09
C GLU A 172 10.10 18.58 -3.27
N ASN A 173 10.66 18.75 -4.47
CA ASN A 173 9.87 18.90 -5.72
C ASN A 173 9.13 17.62 -6.15
N LYS A 174 9.41 16.48 -5.55
CA LYS A 174 8.74 15.19 -5.82
C LYS A 174 7.72 14.81 -4.75
N LYS A 175 7.82 15.34 -3.52
CA LYS A 175 6.93 14.97 -2.39
C LYS A 175 5.45 15.09 -2.73
N GLY A 176 5.06 16.09 -3.54
CA GLY A 176 3.67 16.25 -3.99
C GLY A 176 3.16 15.17 -4.95
N GLN A 177 4.06 14.50 -5.66
CA GLN A 177 3.72 13.57 -6.74
C GLN A 177 3.93 12.08 -6.37
N ILE A 178 4.65 11.78 -5.28
CA ILE A 178 4.99 10.39 -4.91
C ILE A 178 3.78 9.50 -4.69
N PHE A 179 2.63 10.07 -4.40
CA PHE A 179 1.36 9.34 -4.21
C PHE A 179 0.53 9.23 -5.50
N GLU A 180 1.01 9.75 -6.63
CA GLU A 180 0.34 9.60 -7.92
C GLU A 180 0.55 8.19 -8.45
N THR A 181 -0.50 7.63 -9.05
CA THR A 181 -0.47 6.27 -9.61
C THR A 181 0.57 6.18 -10.74
N GLY A 182 1.50 5.25 -10.64
CA GLY A 182 2.56 5.04 -11.64
C GLY A 182 3.80 5.90 -11.43
N PHE A 183 3.88 6.71 -10.35
CA PHE A 183 5.10 7.43 -10.02
C PHE A 183 6.15 6.50 -9.44
N THR A 184 7.28 6.41 -10.09
CA THR A 184 8.45 5.63 -9.63
C THR A 184 9.76 6.31 -10.05
N THR A 185 10.78 6.17 -9.22
CA THR A 185 12.17 6.55 -9.53
C THR A 185 13.03 5.34 -9.84
N ASN A 186 12.52 4.13 -9.56
CA ASN A 186 13.19 2.87 -9.84
C ASN A 186 12.64 2.27 -11.14
N THR A 187 13.53 1.89 -12.08
CA THR A 187 13.17 1.22 -13.34
C THR A 187 12.52 -0.15 -13.14
N GLN A 188 12.71 -0.76 -11.99
CA GLN A 188 12.13 -2.04 -11.59
C GLN A 188 10.82 -1.86 -10.79
N GLY A 189 10.57 -0.69 -10.22
CA GLY A 189 9.38 -0.39 -9.41
C GLY A 189 8.10 -0.29 -10.26
N THR A 190 6.96 -0.66 -9.68
CA THR A 190 5.64 -0.58 -10.33
C THR A 190 5.06 0.84 -10.29
N GLY A 191 5.47 1.64 -9.32
CA GLY A 191 4.95 2.97 -9.04
C GLY A 191 3.55 2.99 -8.41
N PHE A 192 3.06 1.85 -7.93
CA PHE A 192 1.73 1.76 -7.32
C PHE A 192 1.77 1.73 -5.79
N GLY A 193 2.88 1.34 -5.17
CA GLY A 193 2.97 1.12 -3.72
C GLY A 193 2.50 2.31 -2.87
N LEU A 194 3.03 3.52 -3.09
CA LEU A 194 2.63 4.72 -2.35
C LEU A 194 1.19 5.18 -2.68
N ALA A 195 0.73 4.98 -3.91
CA ALA A 195 -0.66 5.25 -4.28
C ALA A 195 -1.64 4.31 -3.55
N ILE A 196 -1.26 3.04 -3.39
CA ILE A 196 -2.01 2.03 -2.61
C ILE A 196 -2.07 2.44 -1.14
N ILE A 197 -0.94 2.81 -0.55
CA ILE A 197 -0.87 3.28 0.84
C ILE A 197 -1.85 4.45 1.04
N LYS A 198 -1.74 5.50 0.24
CA LYS A 198 -2.62 6.68 0.32
C LYS A 198 -4.09 6.30 0.23
N ARG A 199 -4.41 5.34 -0.64
CA ARG A 199 -5.79 4.88 -0.85
C ARG A 199 -6.32 4.13 0.37
N ILE A 200 -5.55 3.21 0.94
CA ILE A 200 -5.94 2.46 2.14
C ILE A 200 -6.09 3.40 3.33
N VAL A 201 -5.16 4.33 3.53
CA VAL A 201 -5.22 5.35 4.58
C VAL A 201 -6.48 6.20 4.46
N ASN A 202 -6.79 6.70 3.25
CA ASN A 202 -8.01 7.47 3.00
C ASN A 202 -9.29 6.64 3.20
N ALA A 203 -9.28 5.35 2.86
CA ALA A 203 -10.42 4.45 3.06
C ALA A 203 -10.75 4.22 4.54
N HIS A 204 -9.75 4.35 5.45
CA HIS A 204 -9.92 4.36 6.89
C HIS A 204 -10.38 5.73 7.43
N GLY A 205 -10.50 6.77 6.61
CA GLY A 205 -10.77 8.14 7.04
C GLY A 205 -9.53 8.86 7.61
N TRP A 206 -8.33 8.28 7.45
CA TRP A 206 -7.08 8.82 7.93
C TRP A 206 -6.40 9.72 6.89
N SER A 207 -5.34 10.40 7.29
CA SER A 207 -4.51 11.22 6.40
C SER A 207 -3.06 10.75 6.41
N ILE A 208 -2.35 10.96 5.30
CA ILE A 208 -0.93 10.65 5.16
C ILE A 208 -0.17 11.88 4.67
N SER A 209 0.99 12.12 5.26
CA SER A 209 1.96 13.12 4.83
C SER A 209 3.36 12.53 4.73
N VAL A 210 4.27 13.27 4.07
CA VAL A 210 5.68 12.89 3.93
C VAL A 210 6.57 14.05 4.33
N THR A 211 7.54 13.77 5.17
CA THR A 211 8.54 14.72 5.66
C THR A 211 9.95 14.10 5.58
N ASP A 212 10.97 14.88 5.88
CA ASP A 212 12.31 14.34 6.03
C ASP A 212 12.45 13.70 7.43
N SER A 213 13.11 12.55 7.49
CA SER A 213 13.45 11.91 8.77
C SER A 213 14.53 12.71 9.50
N HIS A 214 14.49 12.73 10.81
CA HIS A 214 15.56 13.32 11.65
C HIS A 214 16.92 12.63 11.45
N HIS A 215 16.93 11.43 10.91
CA HIS A 215 18.14 10.64 10.63
C HIS A 215 18.63 10.77 9.19
N GLY A 216 18.05 11.68 8.40
CA GLY A 216 18.50 12.03 7.05
C GLY A 216 17.71 11.40 5.90
N GLY A 217 16.77 10.50 6.16
CA GLY A 217 15.96 9.80 5.17
C GLY A 217 14.55 10.36 5.00
N THR A 218 13.60 9.47 4.76
CA THR A 218 12.19 9.81 4.53
C THR A 218 11.33 9.36 5.72
N ARG A 219 10.36 10.20 6.10
CA ARG A 219 9.37 9.91 7.13
C ARG A 219 7.96 10.08 6.57
N PHE A 220 7.15 9.04 6.69
CA PHE A 220 5.72 9.06 6.41
C PHE A 220 4.94 9.13 7.73
N GLU A 221 4.01 10.04 7.82
CA GLU A 221 3.17 10.25 9.00
C GLU A 221 1.72 9.97 8.66
N ILE A 222 1.07 9.12 9.45
CA ILE A 222 -0.34 8.75 9.31
C ILE A 222 -1.07 9.31 10.54
N THR A 223 -2.09 10.16 10.31
CA THR A 223 -2.91 10.78 11.35
C THR A 223 -4.36 10.37 11.23
N GLY A 224 -5.07 10.32 12.35
CA GLY A 224 -6.49 10.00 12.43
C GLY A 224 -6.85 8.59 12.88
N PRO A 225 -5.92 7.64 13.13
CA PRO A 225 -6.28 6.39 13.78
C PRO A 225 -6.91 6.62 15.16
N GLU A 226 -7.91 5.81 15.50
CA GLU A 226 -8.44 5.74 16.84
C GLU A 226 -7.61 4.75 17.65
N PHE A 227 -6.89 5.27 18.67
CA PHE A 227 -6.13 4.46 19.61
C PHE A 227 -7.04 3.93 20.69
N LEU A 228 -6.85 2.67 21.07
CA LEU A 228 -7.58 2.04 22.15
C LEU A 228 -6.73 2.09 23.43
N ASP A 229 -7.33 2.57 24.50
CA ASP A 229 -6.71 2.52 25.83
C ASP A 229 -6.47 1.06 26.25
N GLN A 230 -5.27 0.78 26.76
CA GLN A 230 -4.91 -0.55 27.30
C GLN A 230 -5.50 -0.76 28.68
#